data_fef052627fb8713690e0d3d8f6d6d6a4
#
_entry.id   fef052627fb8713690e0d3d8f6d6d6a4
#
_cell.length_a   1.000
_cell.length_b   1.000
_cell.length_c   1.000
_cell.angle_alpha   90.00
_cell.angle_beta   90.00
_cell.angle_gamma   90.00
#
_symmetry.space_group_name_H-M   'P 1'
#
loop_
_entity.id
_entity.type
_entity.pdbx_description
1 polymer ?
#
loop_
_entity_poly.entity_id
_entity_poly.type
_entity_poly.pdbx_seq_one_letter_code
_entity_poly.pdbx_strand_id
1 'polypeptide(L)'
;LLSELEQVLYGQVQSDASITRVERIETEIFGKPQSGPVMTRIDRIDEFLAGSKEGSGLKLQLNLIEWIFLAKLTSGEPLMKRLERIETEFYGRIQSGSLVERIRNLMLNVWGSTNLDTAPVDVPAETLVEIQLLTDVDSAKSKVGDSVEYQVASNVEIDGRIVIPKGTRGVGKVTEVTKAGSLGKNGRVVIDFGSISAFDGTTIRLRISEKATEENRRLELAAGASMAGVILLGPVGLVGGYFVKGEDVQIQAGAKFFVETEK
;
A
#
# COMPACT_ATOMS: atom_id res chain seq x y z
N LEU A 1 -20.71 -6.00 0.75
CA LEU A 1 -20.17 -5.93 -0.61
C LEU A 1 -20.53 -4.62 -1.31
N LEU A 2 -21.83 -4.22 -1.49
CA LEU A 2 -22.19 -2.98 -2.20
C LEU A 2 -21.53 -1.72 -1.61
N SER A 3 -21.53 -1.58 -0.28
CA SER A 3 -20.87 -0.47 0.39
C SER A 3 -19.34 -0.48 0.24
N GLU A 4 -18.75 -1.65 0.15
CA GLU A 4 -17.31 -1.83 -0.11
C GLU A 4 -16.95 -1.41 -1.54
N LEU A 5 -17.80 -1.77 -2.52
CA LEU A 5 -17.65 -1.33 -3.92
C LEU A 5 -17.70 0.20 -4.04
N GLU A 6 -18.65 0.84 -3.35
CA GLU A 6 -18.72 2.30 -3.32
C GLU A 6 -17.51 2.94 -2.63
N GLN A 7 -17.04 2.33 -1.55
CA GLN A 7 -15.83 2.81 -0.87
C GLN A 7 -14.61 2.72 -1.80
N VAL A 8 -14.48 1.63 -2.56
CA VAL A 8 -13.40 1.45 -3.55
C VAL A 8 -13.52 2.44 -4.70
N LEU A 9 -14.72 2.68 -5.20
CA LEU A 9 -14.94 3.56 -6.37
C LEU A 9 -14.86 5.04 -6.00
N TYR A 10 -15.57 5.44 -4.94
CA TYR A 10 -15.84 6.85 -4.61
C TYR A 10 -15.23 7.31 -3.29
N GLY A 11 -14.78 6.38 -2.41
CA GLY A 11 -14.31 6.69 -1.06
C GLY A 11 -15.40 7.04 -0.06
N GLN A 12 -16.67 6.83 -0.42
CA GLN A 12 -17.83 7.10 0.42
C GLN A 12 -19.00 6.20 0.06
N VAL A 13 -19.79 5.84 1.07
CA VAL A 13 -21.02 5.03 0.90
C VAL A 13 -22.20 5.94 0.69
N GLN A 14 -23.06 5.58 -0.27
CA GLN A 14 -24.29 6.31 -0.59
C GLN A 14 -25.47 5.84 0.28
N SER A 15 -26.42 6.74 0.53
CA SER A 15 -27.59 6.46 1.37
C SER A 15 -28.86 6.05 0.62
N ASP A 16 -28.81 6.03 -0.72
CA ASP A 16 -29.96 5.68 -1.58
C ASP A 16 -30.34 4.20 -1.46
N ALA A 17 -31.51 3.84 -2.04
CA ALA A 17 -31.93 2.45 -2.14
C ALA A 17 -30.91 1.61 -2.92
N SER A 18 -30.73 0.34 -2.52
CA SER A 18 -29.68 -0.54 -3.09
C SER A 18 -29.75 -0.65 -4.61
N ILE A 19 -30.96 -0.67 -5.19
CA ILE A 19 -31.11 -0.74 -6.65
C ILE A 19 -30.56 0.52 -7.34
N THR A 20 -30.85 1.70 -6.80
CA THR A 20 -30.36 2.98 -7.33
C THR A 20 -28.83 3.07 -7.22
N ARG A 21 -28.28 2.60 -6.13
CA ARG A 21 -26.82 2.54 -5.91
C ARG A 21 -26.13 1.63 -6.93
N VAL A 22 -26.70 0.44 -7.18
CA VAL A 22 -26.19 -0.50 -8.18
C VAL A 22 -26.27 0.12 -9.59
N GLU A 23 -27.41 0.71 -9.97
CA GLU A 23 -27.59 1.36 -11.27
C GLU A 23 -26.61 2.51 -11.50
N ARG A 24 -26.30 3.28 -10.46
CA ARG A 24 -25.29 4.34 -10.52
C ARG A 24 -23.89 3.78 -10.78
N ILE A 25 -23.51 2.75 -10.04
CA ILE A 25 -22.19 2.08 -10.23
C ILE A 25 -22.10 1.49 -11.64
N GLU A 26 -23.13 0.81 -12.13
CA GLU A 26 -23.14 0.25 -13.47
C GLU A 26 -23.07 1.31 -14.56
N THR A 27 -23.78 2.42 -14.37
CA THR A 27 -23.70 3.56 -15.30
C THR A 27 -22.29 4.13 -15.34
N GLU A 28 -21.63 4.25 -14.19
CA GLU A 28 -20.24 4.71 -14.12
C GLU A 28 -19.28 3.72 -14.79
N ILE A 29 -19.41 2.43 -14.47
CA ILE A 29 -18.48 1.41 -14.98
C ILE A 29 -18.73 1.09 -16.45
N PHE A 30 -20.01 0.85 -16.84
CA PHE A 30 -20.38 0.31 -18.15
C PHE A 30 -21.07 1.33 -19.08
N GLY A 31 -21.33 2.55 -18.59
CA GLY A 31 -22.07 3.58 -19.31
C GLY A 31 -23.60 3.43 -19.29
N LYS A 32 -24.13 2.35 -18.70
CA LYS A 32 -25.59 2.11 -18.56
C LYS A 32 -25.87 1.07 -17.49
N PRO A 33 -27.08 1.11 -16.88
CA PRO A 33 -27.57 0.05 -16.02
C PRO A 33 -27.65 -1.30 -16.74
N GLN A 34 -27.43 -2.38 -15.99
CA GLN A 34 -27.47 -3.75 -16.48
C GLN A 34 -28.78 -4.42 -16.07
N SER A 35 -29.16 -5.53 -16.74
CA SER A 35 -30.34 -6.34 -16.42
C SER A 35 -29.99 -7.51 -15.51
N GLY A 36 -30.96 -8.00 -14.77
CA GLY A 36 -30.88 -9.19 -13.94
C GLY A 36 -31.08 -8.93 -12.45
N PRO A 37 -31.01 -9.98 -11.63
CA PRO A 37 -31.16 -9.89 -10.18
C PRO A 37 -30.06 -9.00 -9.56
N VAL A 38 -30.43 -8.22 -8.54
CA VAL A 38 -29.53 -7.24 -7.91
C VAL A 38 -28.23 -7.87 -7.42
N MET A 39 -28.30 -9.03 -6.76
CA MET A 39 -27.08 -9.72 -6.26
C MET A 39 -26.15 -10.12 -7.41
N THR A 40 -26.66 -10.69 -8.48
CA THR A 40 -25.87 -11.06 -9.67
C THR A 40 -25.21 -9.84 -10.33
N ARG A 41 -25.88 -8.69 -10.28
CA ARG A 41 -25.34 -7.43 -10.79
C ARG A 41 -24.19 -6.93 -9.90
N ILE A 42 -24.34 -7.04 -8.58
CA ILE A 42 -23.29 -6.70 -7.61
C ILE A 42 -22.06 -7.62 -7.79
N ASP A 43 -22.28 -8.93 -7.90
CA ASP A 43 -21.21 -9.91 -8.11
C ASP A 43 -20.44 -9.63 -9.42
N ARG A 44 -21.17 -9.27 -10.49
CA ARG A 44 -20.55 -8.87 -11.77
C ARG A 44 -19.70 -7.60 -11.65
N ILE A 45 -20.15 -6.60 -10.90
CA ILE A 45 -19.38 -5.38 -10.63
C ILE A 45 -18.09 -5.73 -9.90
N ASP A 46 -18.18 -6.56 -8.86
CA ASP A 46 -17.02 -6.99 -8.08
C ASP A 46 -16.00 -7.75 -8.95
N GLU A 47 -16.45 -8.71 -9.73
CA GLU A 47 -15.63 -9.46 -10.67
C GLU A 47 -14.96 -8.53 -11.70
N PHE A 48 -15.66 -7.54 -12.21
CA PHE A 48 -15.11 -6.58 -13.18
C PHE A 48 -14.01 -5.70 -12.55
N LEU A 49 -14.18 -5.32 -11.29
CA LEU A 49 -13.18 -4.52 -10.57
C LEU A 49 -11.98 -5.36 -10.14
N ALA A 50 -12.21 -6.56 -9.62
CA ALA A 50 -11.16 -7.44 -9.11
C ALA A 50 -10.42 -8.20 -10.22
N GLY A 51 -11.12 -8.57 -11.28
CA GLY A 51 -10.65 -9.47 -12.34
C GLY A 51 -11.14 -10.90 -12.16
N SER A 52 -11.01 -11.67 -13.21
CA SER A 52 -11.37 -13.08 -13.26
C SER A 52 -10.27 -13.90 -13.95
N LYS A 53 -10.51 -15.21 -14.08
CA LYS A 53 -9.58 -16.07 -14.87
C LYS A 53 -9.54 -15.69 -16.35
N GLU A 54 -10.52 -14.92 -16.83
CA GLU A 54 -10.66 -14.54 -18.24
C GLU A 54 -10.07 -13.17 -18.55
N GLY A 55 -9.74 -12.36 -17.52
CA GLY A 55 -9.16 -11.04 -17.73
C GLY A 55 -8.77 -10.28 -16.47
N SER A 56 -7.87 -9.34 -16.65
CA SER A 56 -7.42 -8.45 -15.59
C SER A 56 -8.52 -7.48 -15.17
N GLY A 57 -8.75 -7.35 -13.87
CA GLY A 57 -9.69 -6.38 -13.32
C GLY A 57 -9.26 -4.92 -13.56
N LEU A 58 -10.23 -4.01 -13.47
CA LEU A 58 -9.96 -2.58 -13.65
C LEU A 58 -8.98 -2.03 -12.59
N LYS A 59 -8.99 -2.59 -11.37
CA LYS A 59 -8.03 -2.22 -10.32
C LYS A 59 -6.59 -2.48 -10.77
N LEU A 60 -6.32 -3.68 -11.30
CA LEU A 60 -4.99 -4.04 -11.77
C LEU A 60 -4.54 -3.18 -12.96
N GLN A 61 -5.45 -2.94 -13.93
CA GLN A 61 -5.16 -2.10 -15.07
C GLN A 61 -4.81 -0.67 -14.64
N LEU A 62 -5.61 -0.08 -13.73
CA LEU A 62 -5.33 1.26 -13.21
C LEU A 62 -4.03 1.30 -12.39
N ASN A 63 -3.74 0.27 -11.60
CA ASN A 63 -2.49 0.16 -10.86
C ASN A 63 -1.28 0.15 -11.80
N LEU A 64 -1.37 -0.60 -12.91
CA LEU A 64 -0.32 -0.64 -13.93
C LEU A 64 -0.10 0.73 -14.57
N ILE A 65 -1.16 1.39 -14.98
CA ILE A 65 -1.11 2.73 -15.57
C ILE A 65 -0.46 3.71 -14.58
N GLU A 66 -0.94 3.73 -13.34
CA GLU A 66 -0.43 4.63 -12.31
C GLU A 66 1.05 4.39 -12.04
N TRP A 67 1.46 3.13 -11.93
CA TRP A 67 2.84 2.77 -11.67
C TRP A 67 3.77 3.15 -12.84
N ILE A 68 3.38 2.88 -14.07
CA ILE A 68 4.18 3.20 -15.25
C ILE A 68 4.31 4.73 -15.43
N PHE A 69 3.19 5.44 -15.29
CA PHE A 69 3.13 6.86 -15.58
C PHE A 69 3.62 7.74 -14.42
N LEU A 70 3.28 7.39 -13.18
CA LEU A 70 3.60 8.19 -11.99
C LEU A 70 4.72 7.60 -11.12
N ALA A 71 5.23 6.40 -11.44
CA ALA A 71 6.20 5.65 -10.63
C ALA A 71 5.79 5.50 -9.15
N LYS A 72 4.49 5.46 -8.87
CA LYS A 72 3.90 5.29 -7.54
C LYS A 72 2.60 4.51 -7.63
N LEU A 73 2.17 3.92 -6.49
CA LEU A 73 0.86 3.30 -6.34
C LEU A 73 0.14 3.92 -5.15
N THR A 74 -1.08 4.38 -5.42
CA THR A 74 -1.98 4.94 -4.41
C THR A 74 -3.27 4.12 -4.29
N SER A 75 -3.13 2.79 -4.29
CA SER A 75 -4.24 1.82 -4.28
C SER A 75 -5.21 1.96 -3.09
N GLY A 76 -4.83 2.63 -2.03
CA GLY A 76 -5.72 3.01 -0.92
C GLY A 76 -6.62 4.22 -1.18
N GLU A 77 -6.39 4.97 -2.29
CA GLU A 77 -7.28 6.07 -2.68
C GLU A 77 -8.43 5.55 -3.57
N PRO A 78 -9.59 6.24 -3.59
CA PRO A 78 -10.71 5.90 -4.45
C PRO A 78 -10.31 5.83 -5.93
N LEU A 79 -10.79 4.81 -6.63
CA LEU A 79 -10.43 4.51 -8.01
C LEU A 79 -10.73 5.67 -8.95
N MET A 80 -11.89 6.32 -8.80
CA MET A 80 -12.29 7.49 -9.60
C MET A 80 -11.32 8.65 -9.43
N LYS A 81 -10.94 8.97 -8.20
CA LYS A 81 -9.99 10.05 -7.89
C LYS A 81 -8.61 9.79 -8.52
N ARG A 82 -8.15 8.55 -8.49
CA ARG A 82 -6.88 8.14 -9.09
C ARG A 82 -6.92 8.27 -10.62
N LEU A 83 -8.00 7.79 -11.24
CA LEU A 83 -8.21 7.89 -12.68
C LEU A 83 -8.23 9.34 -13.13
N GLU A 84 -9.02 10.20 -12.49
CA GLU A 84 -9.11 11.63 -12.80
C GLU A 84 -7.77 12.36 -12.69
N ARG A 85 -6.96 12.00 -11.69
CA ARG A 85 -5.59 12.51 -11.55
C ARG A 85 -4.71 12.10 -12.73
N ILE A 86 -4.73 10.83 -13.09
CA ILE A 86 -3.94 10.31 -14.22
C ILE A 86 -4.36 10.97 -15.52
N GLU A 87 -5.66 11.08 -15.77
CA GLU A 87 -6.19 11.73 -16.97
C GLU A 87 -5.81 13.21 -17.06
N THR A 88 -5.91 13.91 -15.94
CA THR A 88 -5.52 15.34 -15.88
C THR A 88 -4.03 15.50 -16.18
N GLU A 89 -3.17 14.64 -15.64
CA GLU A 89 -1.73 14.69 -15.90
C GLU A 89 -1.37 14.23 -17.33
N PHE A 90 -2.08 13.23 -17.87
CA PHE A 90 -1.77 12.65 -19.18
C PHE A 90 -2.42 13.42 -20.34
N TYR A 91 -3.71 13.80 -20.22
CA TYR A 91 -4.49 14.46 -21.26
C TYR A 91 -4.71 15.98 -21.03
N GLY A 92 -4.31 16.50 -19.86
CA GLY A 92 -4.59 17.87 -19.46
C GLY A 92 -6.04 18.10 -18.99
N ARG A 93 -6.89 17.06 -18.98
CA ARG A 93 -8.30 17.14 -18.56
C ARG A 93 -8.87 15.76 -18.24
N ILE A 94 -9.90 15.72 -17.41
CA ILE A 94 -10.71 14.52 -17.16
C ILE A 94 -11.45 14.15 -18.47
N GLN A 95 -11.49 12.85 -18.79
CA GLN A 95 -12.16 12.34 -19.96
C GLN A 95 -13.63 12.00 -19.66
N SER A 96 -14.46 12.04 -20.70
CA SER A 96 -15.85 11.58 -20.66
C SER A 96 -15.94 10.12 -21.07
N GLY A 97 -17.05 9.46 -20.71
CA GLY A 97 -17.32 8.05 -21.01
C GLY A 97 -17.31 7.17 -19.77
N SER A 98 -17.57 5.90 -19.97
CA SER A 98 -17.57 4.91 -18.91
C SER A 98 -16.18 4.65 -18.37
N LEU A 99 -16.09 4.18 -17.13
CA LEU A 99 -14.83 3.81 -16.48
C LEU A 99 -14.03 2.80 -17.32
N VAL A 100 -14.72 1.82 -17.89
CA VAL A 100 -14.12 0.81 -18.77
C VAL A 100 -13.48 1.45 -20.01
N GLU A 101 -14.18 2.39 -20.67
CA GLU A 101 -13.63 3.07 -21.86
C GLU A 101 -12.44 3.98 -21.50
N ARG A 102 -12.54 4.70 -20.41
CA ARG A 102 -11.49 5.61 -19.93
C ARG A 102 -10.20 4.86 -19.59
N ILE A 103 -10.32 3.77 -18.79
CA ILE A 103 -9.15 2.93 -18.44
C ILE A 103 -8.61 2.22 -19.69
N ARG A 104 -9.47 1.69 -20.56
CA ARG A 104 -9.04 1.07 -21.82
C ARG A 104 -8.22 2.01 -22.69
N ASN A 105 -8.65 3.26 -22.84
CA ASN A 105 -7.94 4.25 -23.61
C ASN A 105 -6.56 4.58 -23.02
N LEU A 106 -6.48 4.70 -21.68
CA LEU A 106 -5.20 4.86 -21.00
C LEU A 106 -4.31 3.64 -21.17
N MET A 107 -4.84 2.41 -21.03
CA MET A 107 -4.08 1.17 -21.26
C MET A 107 -3.45 1.14 -22.66
N LEU A 108 -4.22 1.48 -23.69
CA LEU A 108 -3.71 1.53 -25.07
C LEU A 108 -2.62 2.58 -25.26
N ASN A 109 -2.74 3.74 -24.62
CA ASN A 109 -1.78 4.81 -24.75
C ASN A 109 -0.51 4.61 -23.91
N VAL A 110 -0.64 4.03 -22.71
CA VAL A 110 0.47 3.86 -21.76
C VAL A 110 1.17 2.51 -21.91
N TRP A 111 0.39 1.43 -22.12
CA TRP A 111 0.90 0.06 -22.21
C TRP A 111 0.90 -0.52 -23.64
N GLY A 112 0.11 0.02 -24.53
CA GLY A 112 -0.03 -0.46 -25.91
C GLY A 112 -0.97 -1.66 -26.07
N SER A 113 -1.54 -2.18 -24.99
CA SER A 113 -2.46 -3.33 -25.00
C SER A 113 -3.47 -3.25 -23.85
N THR A 114 -4.63 -3.81 -24.06
CA THR A 114 -5.61 -4.04 -22.98
C THR A 114 -5.49 -5.43 -22.34
N ASN A 115 -4.69 -6.30 -22.93
CA ASN A 115 -4.43 -7.64 -22.41
C ASN A 115 -3.22 -7.61 -21.49
N LEU A 116 -3.42 -8.08 -20.25
CA LEU A 116 -2.35 -8.36 -19.30
C LEU A 116 -2.28 -9.87 -19.11
N ASP A 117 -1.10 -10.44 -19.27
CA ASP A 117 -0.85 -11.83 -18.88
C ASP A 117 -0.74 -11.87 -17.35
N THR A 118 -1.84 -12.23 -16.71
CA THR A 118 -1.96 -12.29 -15.26
C THR A 118 -2.13 -13.74 -14.83
N ALA A 119 -1.09 -14.34 -14.28
CA ALA A 119 -1.22 -15.60 -13.55
C ALA A 119 -1.15 -15.28 -12.04
N PRO A 120 -2.00 -15.91 -11.20
CA PRO A 120 -1.91 -15.75 -9.75
C PRO A 120 -0.53 -16.13 -9.24
N VAL A 121 0.00 -15.34 -8.30
CA VAL A 121 1.25 -15.62 -7.61
C VAL A 121 0.98 -15.54 -6.11
N ASP A 122 1.23 -16.62 -5.41
CA ASP A 122 1.17 -16.62 -3.95
C ASP A 122 2.38 -15.89 -3.38
N VAL A 123 2.15 -14.89 -2.54
CA VAL A 123 3.20 -14.22 -1.81
C VAL A 123 3.45 -14.99 -0.51
N PRO A 124 4.60 -15.67 -0.36
CA PRO A 124 4.87 -16.42 0.86
C PRO A 124 4.89 -15.50 2.08
N ALA A 125 4.46 -16.02 3.23
CA ALA A 125 4.75 -15.37 4.50
C ALA A 125 6.26 -15.21 4.67
N GLU A 126 6.69 -14.21 5.45
CA GLU A 126 8.10 -13.90 5.69
C GLU A 126 8.88 -13.45 4.43
N THR A 127 8.16 -13.01 3.39
CA THR A 127 8.78 -12.31 2.26
C THR A 127 9.25 -10.94 2.72
N LEU A 128 10.54 -10.65 2.54
CA LEU A 128 11.14 -9.37 2.90
C LEU A 128 10.67 -8.26 1.96
N VAL A 129 10.28 -7.14 2.54
CA VAL A 129 9.87 -5.92 1.84
C VAL A 129 10.74 -4.77 2.33
N GLU A 130 11.57 -4.22 1.46
CA GLU A 130 12.33 -2.99 1.78
C GLU A 130 11.37 -1.80 1.70
N ILE A 131 11.22 -1.06 2.79
CA ILE A 131 10.42 0.15 2.87
C ILE A 131 11.28 1.37 3.16
N GLN A 132 10.80 2.54 2.76
CA GLN A 132 11.38 3.84 3.05
C GLN A 132 10.36 4.70 3.79
N LEU A 133 10.76 5.25 4.94
CA LEU A 133 9.91 6.19 5.68
C LEU A 133 9.73 7.50 4.90
N LEU A 134 8.53 8.03 4.94
CA LEU A 134 8.18 9.36 4.42
C LEU A 134 7.91 10.37 5.55
N THR A 135 7.85 9.88 6.79
CA THR A 135 7.59 10.65 8.02
C THR A 135 8.75 10.46 8.99
N ASP A 136 9.19 11.54 9.64
CA ASP A 136 10.15 11.46 10.73
C ASP A 136 9.53 10.79 11.94
N VAL A 137 10.31 9.95 12.63
CA VAL A 137 9.93 9.28 13.88
C VAL A 137 10.96 9.64 14.96
N ASP A 138 10.49 10.15 16.11
CA ASP A 138 11.34 10.66 17.18
C ASP A 138 10.73 10.26 18.54
N SER A 139 11.43 9.47 19.35
CA SER A 139 10.92 9.02 20.65
C SER A 139 10.66 10.15 21.64
N ALA A 140 11.29 11.31 21.47
CA ALA A 140 11.05 12.47 22.30
C ALA A 140 9.74 13.21 21.95
N LYS A 141 9.30 13.10 20.68
CA LYS A 141 8.18 13.89 20.11
C LYS A 141 6.97 13.06 19.74
N SER A 142 7.18 11.87 19.17
CA SER A 142 6.12 10.97 18.71
C SER A 142 5.20 10.55 19.86
N LYS A 143 3.95 10.26 19.52
CA LYS A 143 2.90 9.80 20.43
C LYS A 143 2.27 8.52 19.91
N VAL A 144 1.75 7.72 20.83
CA VAL A 144 0.92 6.56 20.46
C VAL A 144 -0.29 7.04 19.64
N GLY A 145 -0.51 6.40 18.50
CA GLY A 145 -1.55 6.74 17.52
C GLY A 145 -1.07 7.62 16.36
N ASP A 146 0.14 8.19 16.42
CA ASP A 146 0.68 8.96 15.30
C ASP A 146 0.79 8.08 14.04
N SER A 147 0.45 8.65 12.89
CA SER A 147 0.58 8.01 11.60
C SER A 147 2.02 8.08 11.09
N VAL A 148 2.50 6.98 10.55
CA VAL A 148 3.83 6.86 9.94
C VAL A 148 3.66 6.46 8.48
N GLU A 149 3.85 7.40 7.58
CA GLU A 149 3.79 7.14 6.14
C GLU A 149 5.09 6.50 5.66
N TYR A 150 4.97 5.54 4.76
CA TYR A 150 6.11 4.88 4.12
C TYR A 150 5.78 4.48 2.68
N GLN A 151 6.81 4.11 1.94
CA GLN A 151 6.67 3.53 0.60
C GLN A 151 7.62 2.33 0.43
N VAL A 152 7.29 1.42 -0.46
CA VAL A 152 8.17 0.33 -0.88
C VAL A 152 9.36 0.91 -1.64
N ALA A 153 10.57 0.56 -1.20
CA ALA A 153 11.81 1.12 -1.73
C ALA A 153 12.35 0.36 -2.94
N SER A 154 12.02 -0.93 -3.06
CA SER A 154 12.41 -1.80 -4.19
C SER A 154 11.26 -2.73 -4.55
N ASN A 155 11.20 -3.19 -5.82
CA ASN A 155 10.19 -4.18 -6.21
C ASN A 155 10.35 -5.46 -5.40
N VAL A 156 9.21 -6.03 -4.97
CA VAL A 156 9.17 -7.40 -4.45
C VAL A 156 8.76 -8.32 -5.58
N GLU A 157 9.62 -9.26 -5.92
CA GLU A 157 9.42 -10.19 -7.03
C GLU A 157 9.31 -11.62 -6.51
N ILE A 158 8.36 -12.38 -7.04
CA ILE A 158 8.18 -13.80 -6.82
C ILE A 158 8.15 -14.48 -8.20
N ASP A 159 9.01 -15.45 -8.42
CA ASP A 159 9.12 -16.16 -9.70
C ASP A 159 9.28 -15.23 -10.93
N GLY A 160 10.05 -14.14 -10.77
CA GLY A 160 10.28 -13.14 -11.81
C GLY A 160 9.11 -12.20 -12.11
N ARG A 161 8.07 -12.21 -11.26
CA ARG A 161 6.91 -11.33 -11.36
C ARG A 161 6.90 -10.32 -10.23
N ILE A 162 6.66 -9.05 -10.55
CA ILE A 162 6.50 -8.00 -9.54
C ILE A 162 5.15 -8.18 -8.85
N VAL A 163 5.18 -8.49 -7.55
CA VAL A 163 3.99 -8.67 -6.72
C VAL A 163 3.69 -7.44 -5.87
N ILE A 164 4.72 -6.75 -5.37
CA ILE A 164 4.58 -5.45 -4.70
C ILE A 164 5.55 -4.48 -5.37
N PRO A 165 5.07 -3.52 -6.16
CA PRO A 165 5.95 -2.64 -6.89
C PRO A 165 6.56 -1.55 -6.00
N LYS A 166 7.77 -1.13 -6.35
CA LYS A 166 8.40 0.05 -5.78
C LYS A 166 7.46 1.26 -5.88
N GLY A 167 7.44 2.10 -4.84
CA GLY A 167 6.60 3.28 -4.76
C GLY A 167 5.19 3.02 -4.23
N THR A 168 4.83 1.74 -3.94
CA THR A 168 3.57 1.44 -3.25
C THR A 168 3.59 2.07 -1.87
N ARG A 169 2.57 2.86 -1.54
CA ARG A 169 2.46 3.57 -0.27
C ARG A 169 1.68 2.79 0.77
N GLY A 170 2.12 2.91 2.02
CA GLY A 170 1.44 2.39 3.19
C GLY A 170 1.44 3.41 4.33
N VAL A 171 0.59 3.17 5.32
CA VAL A 171 0.49 3.98 6.53
C VAL A 171 0.49 3.05 7.73
N GLY A 172 1.51 3.18 8.56
CA GLY A 172 1.59 2.54 9.86
C GLY A 172 1.10 3.45 10.98
N LYS A 173 1.05 2.91 12.19
CA LYS A 173 0.72 3.64 13.43
C LYS A 173 1.75 3.38 14.51
N VAL A 174 2.11 4.40 15.25
CA VAL A 174 2.89 4.28 16.46
C VAL A 174 2.04 3.59 17.54
N THR A 175 2.52 2.47 18.07
CA THR A 175 1.82 1.68 19.09
C THR A 175 2.42 1.81 20.48
N GLU A 176 3.72 2.13 20.57
CA GLU A 176 4.40 2.34 21.86
C GLU A 176 5.48 3.41 21.68
N VAL A 177 5.64 4.27 22.68
CA VAL A 177 6.72 5.26 22.77
C VAL A 177 7.29 5.25 24.17
N THR A 178 8.61 5.14 24.26
CA THR A 178 9.36 5.35 25.49
C THR A 178 10.43 6.38 25.22
N LYS A 179 10.47 7.46 26.00
CA LYS A 179 11.50 8.49 25.92
C LYS A 179 12.80 8.01 26.55
N ALA A 180 13.91 8.56 26.09
CA ALA A 180 15.18 8.37 26.76
C ALA A 180 15.12 8.81 28.21
N GLY A 181 15.82 8.10 29.08
CA GLY A 181 15.83 8.33 30.53
C GLY A 181 17.22 8.30 31.15
N SER A 182 17.27 8.54 32.46
CA SER A 182 18.49 8.37 33.24
C SER A 182 18.92 6.89 33.31
N LEU A 183 20.16 6.62 33.65
CA LEU A 183 20.76 5.28 33.75
C LEU A 183 20.84 4.51 32.42
N GLY A 184 21.13 5.22 31.33
CA GLY A 184 21.36 4.59 30.03
C GLY A 184 20.11 4.01 29.35
N LYS A 185 18.90 4.38 29.79
CA LYS A 185 17.66 3.97 29.12
C LYS A 185 17.48 4.73 27.81
N ASN A 186 17.68 4.04 26.70
CA ASN A 186 17.42 4.58 25.37
C ASN A 186 15.92 4.78 25.11
N GLY A 187 15.60 5.76 24.26
CA GLY A 187 14.29 5.94 23.70
C GLY A 187 13.87 4.73 22.86
N ARG A 188 12.56 4.55 22.67
CA ARG A 188 12.00 3.46 21.86
C ARG A 188 10.70 3.92 21.20
N VAL A 189 10.52 3.57 19.95
CA VAL A 189 9.24 3.70 19.24
C VAL A 189 8.90 2.36 18.58
N VAL A 190 7.69 1.88 18.80
CA VAL A 190 7.15 0.68 18.15
C VAL A 190 6.11 1.12 17.13
N ILE A 191 6.21 0.60 15.92
CA ILE A 191 5.33 0.93 14.81
C ILE A 191 4.67 -0.36 14.32
N ASP A 192 3.34 -0.36 14.24
CA ASP A 192 2.58 -1.32 13.44
C ASP A 192 2.49 -0.77 12.01
N PHE A 193 3.14 -1.42 11.06
CA PHE A 193 3.14 -1.00 9.64
C PHE A 193 1.83 -1.31 8.92
N GLY A 194 0.87 -1.97 9.60
CA GLY A 194 -0.44 -2.23 9.04
C GLY A 194 -0.37 -3.14 7.81
N SER A 195 -0.94 -2.67 6.72
CA SER A 195 -1.02 -3.44 5.48
C SER A 195 -0.62 -2.61 4.28
N ILE A 196 -0.15 -3.29 3.24
CA ILE A 196 0.19 -2.72 1.95
C ILE A 196 -0.58 -3.45 0.83
N SER A 197 -0.82 -2.79 -0.28
CA SER A 197 -1.47 -3.44 -1.42
C SER A 197 -0.46 -4.09 -2.35
N ALA A 198 -0.72 -5.33 -2.73
CA ALA A 198 -0.07 -5.96 -3.87
C ALA A 198 -0.48 -5.27 -5.18
N PHE A 199 0.18 -5.65 -6.28
CA PHE A 199 -0.04 -5.01 -7.58
C PHE A 199 -1.48 -5.22 -8.11
N ASP A 200 -2.10 -6.33 -7.78
CA ASP A 200 -3.51 -6.65 -8.11
C ASP A 200 -4.53 -5.98 -7.18
N GLY A 201 -4.06 -5.28 -6.13
CA GLY A 201 -4.89 -4.66 -5.10
C GLY A 201 -5.17 -5.56 -3.89
N THR A 202 -4.65 -6.77 -3.85
CA THR A 202 -4.71 -7.65 -2.67
C THR A 202 -4.01 -7.00 -1.49
N THR A 203 -4.63 -7.02 -0.33
CA THR A 203 -4.07 -6.45 0.90
C THR A 203 -3.15 -7.47 1.59
N ILE A 204 -1.90 -7.09 1.80
CA ILE A 204 -0.89 -7.89 2.48
C ILE A 204 -0.51 -7.20 3.79
N ARG A 205 -0.67 -7.91 4.92
CA ARG A 205 -0.27 -7.40 6.22
C ARG A 205 1.25 -7.47 6.36
N LEU A 206 1.82 -6.44 7.00
CA LEU A 206 3.24 -6.33 7.27
C LEU A 206 3.53 -6.45 8.76
N ARG A 207 4.66 -7.05 9.08
CA ARG A 207 5.19 -7.13 10.45
C ARG A 207 6.70 -6.96 10.46
N ILE A 208 7.24 -6.68 11.63
CA ILE A 208 8.67 -6.82 11.89
C ILE A 208 8.89 -8.12 12.63
N SER A 209 9.73 -8.97 12.07
CA SER A 209 10.11 -10.25 12.63
C SER A 209 11.58 -10.28 13.03
N GLU A 210 12.02 -11.40 13.53
CA GLU A 210 13.42 -11.65 13.84
C GLU A 210 14.30 -11.59 12.58
N LYS A 211 13.81 -12.12 11.44
CA LYS A 211 14.50 -12.12 10.15
C LYS A 211 14.65 -10.69 9.60
N ALA A 212 13.57 -9.91 9.59
CA ALA A 212 13.62 -8.50 9.19
C ALA A 212 14.59 -7.70 10.10
N THR A 213 14.58 -7.97 11.40
CA THR A 213 15.50 -7.35 12.36
C THR A 213 16.96 -7.70 12.06
N GLU A 214 17.24 -8.95 11.69
CA GLU A 214 18.58 -9.39 11.33
C GLU A 214 19.08 -8.72 10.05
N GLU A 215 18.25 -8.62 9.01
CA GLU A 215 18.58 -7.93 7.76
C GLU A 215 18.80 -6.42 8.00
N ASN A 216 17.98 -5.80 8.83
CA ASN A 216 18.15 -4.40 9.19
C ASN A 216 19.51 -4.16 9.89
N ARG A 217 19.93 -5.06 10.78
CA ARG A 217 21.24 -4.98 11.41
C ARG A 217 22.40 -5.16 10.43
N ARG A 218 22.21 -6.00 9.38
CA ARG A 218 23.21 -6.13 8.30
C ARG A 218 23.34 -4.85 7.49
N LEU A 219 22.18 -4.19 7.19
CA LEU A 219 22.20 -2.89 6.51
C LEU A 219 22.95 -1.83 7.31
N GLU A 220 22.75 -1.74 8.62
CA GLU A 220 23.48 -0.83 9.50
C GLU A 220 24.98 -1.05 9.40
N LEU A 221 25.44 -2.29 9.50
CA LEU A 221 26.85 -2.64 9.42
C LEU A 221 27.47 -2.32 8.05
N ALA A 222 26.70 -2.53 6.96
CA ALA A 222 27.17 -2.29 5.60
C ALA A 222 27.24 -0.80 5.24
N ALA A 223 26.31 0.00 5.74
CA ALA A 223 26.21 1.42 5.44
C ALA A 223 27.27 2.27 6.19
N GLY A 224 27.96 1.72 7.20
CA GLY A 224 28.89 2.47 8.03
C GLY A 224 28.28 3.68 8.74
N ALA A 225 26.97 3.84 8.60
CA ALA A 225 26.19 4.87 9.23
C ALA A 225 25.56 4.26 10.48
N SER A 226 25.81 4.84 11.61
CA SER A 226 25.02 4.56 12.79
C SER A 226 23.56 4.98 12.48
N MET A 227 22.76 4.03 12.04
CA MET A 227 21.32 4.07 12.26
C MET A 227 21.09 3.82 13.77
N ALA A 228 22.02 4.38 14.58
CA ALA A 228 21.99 4.33 16.03
C ALA A 228 20.67 4.97 16.48
N GLY A 229 19.74 4.13 16.81
CA GLY A 229 18.41 4.54 17.22
C GLY A 229 17.26 3.84 16.49
N VAL A 230 17.51 3.10 15.40
CA VAL A 230 16.50 2.25 14.80
C VAL A 230 16.48 0.91 15.53
N ILE A 231 15.86 0.88 16.68
CA ILE A 231 15.50 -0.37 17.29
C ILE A 231 14.14 -0.76 16.73
N LEU A 232 14.17 -1.47 15.63
CA LEU A 232 13.04 -2.25 15.17
C LEU A 232 12.96 -3.49 16.05
N LEU A 233 12.21 -3.40 17.13
CA LEU A 233 12.18 -4.46 18.12
C LEU A 233 11.07 -5.46 17.89
N GLY A 234 11.51 -6.67 17.63
CA GLY A 234 10.94 -7.83 18.32
C GLY A 234 11.45 -7.90 19.78
N PRO A 235 10.88 -8.75 20.64
CA PRO A 235 11.14 -8.77 22.08
C PRO A 235 12.46 -9.44 22.43
N VAL A 236 13.59 -8.76 22.28
CA VAL A 236 14.86 -9.26 22.80
C VAL A 236 15.59 -8.14 23.54
N GLY A 237 15.67 -8.36 24.85
CA GLY A 237 16.33 -7.47 25.78
C GLY A 237 17.85 -7.43 25.58
N LEU A 238 18.43 -6.25 25.77
CA LEU A 238 19.86 -6.07 25.87
C LEU A 238 20.36 -6.15 27.30
N VAL A 239 21.41 -6.92 27.46
CA VAL A 239 22.24 -6.95 28.68
C VAL A 239 23.59 -6.32 28.34
N GLY A 240 24.01 -5.32 29.10
CA GLY A 240 25.36 -4.80 29.06
C GLY A 240 25.46 -3.35 29.55
N GLY A 241 25.66 -3.16 30.82
CA GLY A 241 25.77 -1.84 31.43
C GLY A 241 27.11 -1.15 31.17
N TYR A 242 27.03 0.16 30.99
CA TYR A 242 27.95 1.17 31.53
C TYR A 242 27.22 2.52 31.50
N PHE A 243 27.50 3.41 32.46
CA PHE A 243 26.82 4.68 32.68
C PHE A 243 26.93 5.62 31.46
N VAL A 244 25.98 5.54 30.56
CA VAL A 244 25.79 6.50 29.48
C VAL A 244 24.35 7.04 29.60
N LYS A 245 24.17 8.33 29.43
CA LYS A 245 22.88 8.96 29.32
C LYS A 245 22.14 8.34 28.12
N GLY A 246 20.98 7.77 28.32
CA GLY A 246 20.21 7.19 27.21
C GLY A 246 19.88 8.25 26.18
N GLU A 247 19.93 7.89 24.90
CA GLU A 247 19.62 8.76 23.77
C GLU A 247 18.24 8.45 23.22
N ASP A 248 17.55 9.50 22.77
CA ASP A 248 16.29 9.35 22.05
C ASP A 248 16.53 8.75 20.67
N VAL A 249 15.59 7.92 20.22
CA VAL A 249 15.56 7.35 18.87
C VAL A 249 15.07 8.41 17.92
N GLN A 250 15.84 8.69 16.85
CA GLN A 250 15.45 9.59 15.77
C GLN A 250 15.65 8.90 14.43
N ILE A 251 14.58 8.71 13.69
CA ILE A 251 14.58 8.13 12.36
C ILE A 251 14.05 9.21 11.41
N GLN A 252 14.89 9.66 10.50
CA GLN A 252 14.51 10.67 9.52
C GLN A 252 13.71 10.06 8.37
N ALA A 253 12.82 10.84 7.76
CA ALA A 253 12.25 10.53 6.47
C ALA A 253 13.37 10.22 5.46
N GLY A 254 13.16 9.20 4.62
CA GLY A 254 14.18 8.67 3.73
C GLY A 254 14.91 7.43 4.27
N ALA A 255 14.85 7.15 5.57
CA ALA A 255 15.42 5.93 6.14
C ALA A 255 14.77 4.68 5.55
N LYS A 256 15.59 3.69 5.22
CA LYS A 256 15.15 2.41 4.63
C LYS A 256 15.41 1.28 5.60
N PHE A 257 14.48 0.32 5.62
CA PHE A 257 14.63 -0.91 6.39
C PHE A 257 13.66 -1.99 5.88
N PHE A 258 13.87 -3.22 6.33
CA PHE A 258 13.05 -4.36 5.97
C PHE A 258 11.91 -4.59 6.97
N VAL A 259 10.77 -4.93 6.43
CA VAL A 259 9.61 -5.55 7.09
C VAL A 259 9.31 -6.86 6.38
N GLU A 260 8.39 -7.65 6.89
CA GLU A 260 7.97 -8.93 6.30
C GLU A 260 6.48 -8.99 6.07
N THR A 261 6.10 -9.77 5.06
CA THR A 261 4.70 -10.15 4.87
C THR A 261 4.26 -11.11 5.98
N GLU A 262 3.07 -10.87 6.52
CA GLU A 262 2.37 -11.78 7.42
C GLU A 262 1.40 -12.65 6.60
N LYS A 263 1.08 -13.83 7.12
CA LYS A 263 0.19 -14.77 6.44
C LYS A 263 -1.26 -14.32 6.49
#